data_5d0cc17aa36f45a2b2e1135c88dcb8ff
#
_entry.id   5d0cc17aa36f45a2b2e1135c88dcb8ff
#
_cell.length_a   1.000
_cell.length_b   1.000
_cell.length_c   1.000
_cell.angle_alpha   90.00
_cell.angle_beta   90.00
_cell.angle_gamma   90.00
#
_symmetry.space_group_name_H-M   'P 1'
#
loop_
_entity.id
_entity.type
_entity.pdbx_description
1 polymer ?
#
loop_
_entity_poly.entity_id
_entity_poly.type
_entity_poly.pdbx_seq_one_letter_code
_entity_poly.pdbx_strand_id
1 'polypeptide(L)'
;MNPRRKKRLTIVASILIGIGVVAGLVLYALSQNIDLFYTPSEITQGKKETGIKPSIGQRIRIGGLVVPDTVKRDPDNLKVTFKLSDMKMPIVFDENDPMISVYYEGILPDLFREGQGIVANGTLTRNSSGDLHIEASEVLAKHDENYMPAELADAAGKDYKKLEYSEKQLESKY
;
A
#
# COMPACT_ATOMS: atom_id res chain seq x y z
N MET A 1 9.43 -40.81 40.85
CA MET A 1 10.34 -39.97 40.06
C MET A 1 11.35 -39.30 40.98
N ASN A 2 12.64 -39.38 40.66
CA ASN A 2 13.72 -38.87 41.51
C ASN A 2 13.62 -37.31 41.63
N PRO A 3 13.70 -36.72 42.84
CA PRO A 3 13.50 -35.27 43.06
C PRO A 3 14.44 -34.40 42.23
N ARG A 4 15.67 -34.88 41.97
CA ARG A 4 16.63 -34.16 41.10
C ARG A 4 16.18 -34.12 39.64
N ARG A 5 15.50 -35.15 39.12
CA ARG A 5 14.94 -35.18 37.76
C ARG A 5 13.73 -34.23 37.62
N LYS A 6 12.87 -34.18 38.64
CA LYS A 6 11.75 -33.25 38.69
C LYS A 6 12.22 -31.79 38.61
N LYS A 7 13.20 -31.42 39.45
CA LYS A 7 13.77 -30.06 39.47
C LYS A 7 14.37 -29.64 38.12
N ARG A 8 15.13 -30.51 37.45
CA ARG A 8 15.70 -30.29 36.12
C ARG A 8 14.59 -30.12 35.06
N LEU A 9 13.58 -31.00 35.10
CA LEU A 9 12.45 -30.93 34.16
C LEU A 9 11.66 -29.60 34.32
N THR A 10 11.43 -29.18 35.58
CA THR A 10 10.75 -27.92 35.86
C THR A 10 11.55 -26.71 35.34
N ILE A 11 12.88 -26.70 35.53
CA ILE A 11 13.74 -25.63 35.02
C ILE A 11 13.70 -25.58 33.48
N VAL A 12 13.84 -26.72 32.81
CA VAL A 12 13.80 -26.80 31.34
C VAL A 12 12.42 -26.37 30.82
N ALA A 13 11.34 -26.85 31.47
CA ALA A 13 9.97 -26.44 31.08
C ALA A 13 9.75 -24.95 31.28
N SER A 14 10.21 -24.33 32.36
CA SER A 14 10.11 -22.90 32.61
C SER A 14 10.85 -22.07 31.54
N ILE A 15 12.06 -22.52 31.14
CA ILE A 15 12.84 -21.88 30.08
C ILE A 15 12.08 -21.96 28.73
N LEU A 16 11.58 -23.15 28.40
CA LEU A 16 10.83 -23.34 27.14
C LEU A 16 9.55 -22.48 27.09
N ILE A 17 8.82 -22.40 28.21
CA ILE A 17 7.63 -21.52 28.32
C ILE A 17 8.05 -20.06 28.16
N GLY A 18 9.13 -19.64 28.83
CA GLY A 18 9.65 -18.28 28.71
C GLY A 18 10.01 -17.91 27.26
N ILE A 19 10.72 -18.79 26.56
CA ILE A 19 11.08 -18.62 25.15
C ILE A 19 9.81 -18.57 24.28
N GLY A 20 8.84 -19.45 24.54
CA GLY A 20 7.57 -19.49 23.82
C GLY A 20 6.77 -18.19 23.97
N VAL A 21 6.72 -17.63 25.18
CA VAL A 21 6.06 -16.34 25.44
C VAL A 21 6.77 -15.20 24.72
N VAL A 22 8.10 -15.13 24.80
CA VAL A 22 8.89 -14.11 24.10
C VAL A 22 8.70 -14.22 22.60
N ALA A 23 8.81 -15.42 22.03
CA ALA A 23 8.58 -15.64 20.61
C ALA A 23 7.15 -15.23 20.18
N GLY A 24 6.14 -15.57 20.97
CA GLY A 24 4.75 -15.16 20.72
C GLY A 24 4.57 -13.64 20.73
N LEU A 25 5.17 -12.94 21.69
CA LEU A 25 5.13 -11.48 21.75
C LEU A 25 5.85 -10.82 20.57
N VAL A 26 7.01 -11.37 20.17
CA VAL A 26 7.74 -10.87 19.00
C VAL A 26 6.91 -11.05 17.72
N LEU A 27 6.35 -12.24 17.49
CA LEU A 27 5.48 -12.48 16.33
C LEU A 27 4.25 -11.61 16.34
N TYR A 28 3.64 -11.40 17.50
CA TYR A 28 2.50 -10.48 17.65
C TYR A 28 2.90 -9.03 17.31
N ALA A 29 4.03 -8.55 17.82
CA ALA A 29 4.52 -7.21 17.53
C ALA A 29 4.88 -7.02 16.03
N LEU A 30 5.49 -8.03 15.38
CA LEU A 30 5.77 -8.00 13.96
C LEU A 30 4.47 -7.97 13.14
N SER A 31 3.48 -8.77 13.48
CA SER A 31 2.21 -8.82 12.74
C SER A 31 1.44 -7.50 12.76
N GLN A 32 1.63 -6.68 13.79
CA GLN A 32 1.01 -5.37 13.93
C GLN A 32 1.66 -4.27 13.06
N ASN A 33 2.92 -4.47 12.65
CA ASN A 33 3.73 -3.45 11.98
C ASN A 33 3.98 -3.74 10.49
N ILE A 34 3.32 -4.74 9.92
CA ILE A 34 3.43 -5.03 8.49
C ILE A 34 2.41 -4.17 7.74
N ASP A 35 2.87 -3.08 7.12
CA ASP A 35 2.08 -2.30 6.19
C ASP A 35 1.89 -3.12 4.91
N LEU A 36 0.76 -3.81 4.80
CA LEU A 36 0.43 -4.61 3.62
C LEU A 36 0.12 -3.71 2.44
N PHE A 37 0.70 -4.04 1.29
CA PHE A 37 0.44 -3.33 0.03
C PHE A 37 -0.87 -3.80 -0.59
N TYR A 38 -1.68 -2.84 -1.04
CA TYR A 38 -2.95 -3.06 -1.74
C TYR A 38 -3.09 -2.12 -2.93
N THR A 39 -3.84 -2.56 -3.93
CA THR A 39 -4.34 -1.71 -5.00
C THR A 39 -5.80 -1.29 -4.72
N PRO A 40 -6.34 -0.26 -5.38
CA PRO A 40 -7.75 0.13 -5.25
C PRO A 40 -8.74 -1.02 -5.42
N SER A 41 -8.54 -1.88 -6.41
CA SER A 41 -9.40 -3.05 -6.61
C SER A 41 -9.28 -4.08 -5.47
N GLU A 42 -8.08 -4.30 -4.95
CA GLU A 42 -7.85 -5.24 -3.86
C GLU A 42 -8.49 -4.79 -2.53
N ILE A 43 -8.62 -3.49 -2.31
CA ILE A 43 -9.34 -2.96 -1.14
C ILE A 43 -10.84 -3.28 -1.24
N THR A 44 -11.43 -3.14 -2.43
CA THR A 44 -12.86 -3.36 -2.64
C THR A 44 -13.23 -4.83 -2.82
N GLN A 45 -12.43 -5.57 -3.59
CA GLN A 45 -12.70 -6.95 -4.01
C GLN A 45 -11.95 -7.99 -3.18
N GLY A 46 -10.82 -7.62 -2.59
CA GLY A 46 -9.87 -8.51 -1.93
C GLY A 46 -8.70 -8.90 -2.85
N LYS A 47 -7.61 -9.35 -2.26
CA LYS A 47 -6.43 -9.83 -3.01
C LYS A 47 -6.79 -11.03 -3.88
N LYS A 48 -6.39 -11.02 -5.15
CA LYS A 48 -6.68 -12.08 -6.13
C LYS A 48 -6.26 -13.48 -5.66
N GLU A 49 -5.14 -13.57 -4.93
CA GLU A 49 -4.57 -14.85 -4.50
C GLU A 49 -5.23 -15.41 -3.23
N THR A 50 -5.61 -14.54 -2.30
CA THR A 50 -6.07 -14.96 -0.96
C THR A 50 -7.51 -14.57 -0.65
N GLY A 51 -8.11 -13.67 -1.45
CA GLY A 51 -9.43 -13.08 -1.19
C GLY A 51 -9.48 -12.15 0.03
N ILE A 52 -8.32 -11.92 0.68
CA ILE A 52 -8.25 -11.14 1.92
C ILE A 52 -8.41 -9.65 1.60
N LYS A 53 -9.37 -9.02 2.30
CA LYS A 53 -9.58 -7.57 2.29
C LYS A 53 -8.91 -6.94 3.52
N PRO A 54 -8.43 -5.70 3.41
CA PRO A 54 -7.94 -4.98 4.57
C PRO A 54 -9.10 -4.64 5.52
N SER A 55 -8.81 -4.62 6.81
CA SER A 55 -9.78 -4.25 7.84
C SER A 55 -9.84 -2.74 8.02
N ILE A 56 -11.02 -2.22 8.37
CA ILE A 56 -11.16 -0.80 8.75
C ILE A 56 -10.30 -0.54 9.99
N GLY A 57 -9.57 0.58 9.99
CA GLY A 57 -8.58 0.92 11.02
C GLY A 57 -7.19 0.30 10.80
N GLN A 58 -7.03 -0.55 9.80
CA GLN A 58 -5.72 -1.13 9.47
C GLN A 58 -4.85 -0.13 8.74
N ARG A 59 -3.57 -0.03 9.14
CA ARG A 59 -2.54 0.66 8.37
C ARG A 59 -2.20 -0.16 7.14
N ILE A 60 -2.22 0.49 6.00
CA ILE A 60 -1.92 -0.13 4.71
C ILE A 60 -1.10 0.82 3.84
N ARG A 61 -0.44 0.24 2.87
CA ARG A 61 0.20 0.94 1.79
C ARG A 61 -0.64 0.75 0.54
N ILE A 62 -1.12 1.83 -0.07
CA ILE A 62 -1.88 1.77 -1.31
C ILE A 62 -1.07 2.34 -2.46
N GLY A 63 -1.04 1.62 -3.59
CA GLY A 63 -0.46 2.10 -4.83
C GLY A 63 -1.49 2.17 -5.94
N GLY A 64 -1.40 3.22 -6.76
CA GLY A 64 -2.30 3.41 -7.89
C GLY A 64 -1.94 4.64 -8.71
N LEU A 65 -2.72 4.89 -9.75
CA LEU A 65 -2.65 6.10 -10.57
C LEU A 65 -3.57 7.18 -10.01
N VAL A 66 -3.07 8.41 -9.92
CA VAL A 66 -3.89 9.56 -9.55
C VAL A 66 -4.86 9.86 -10.68
N VAL A 67 -6.16 9.77 -10.41
CA VAL A 67 -7.20 10.02 -11.41
C VAL A 67 -7.23 11.50 -11.76
N PRO A 68 -7.13 11.89 -13.05
CA PRO A 68 -7.21 13.26 -13.47
C PRO A 68 -8.49 13.96 -13.00
N ASP A 69 -8.43 15.27 -12.81
CA ASP A 69 -9.54 16.14 -12.39
C ASP A 69 -10.17 15.78 -11.02
N THR A 70 -9.50 14.91 -10.22
CA THR A 70 -9.98 14.54 -8.89
C THR A 70 -9.21 15.20 -7.75
N VAL A 71 -8.10 15.88 -8.05
CA VAL A 71 -7.26 16.51 -7.04
C VAL A 71 -7.90 17.82 -6.56
N LYS A 72 -8.34 17.80 -5.32
CA LYS A 72 -8.90 18.98 -4.63
C LYS A 72 -7.94 19.41 -3.54
N ARG A 73 -7.54 20.67 -3.54
CA ARG A 73 -6.65 21.25 -2.53
C ARG A 73 -7.41 22.31 -1.75
N ASP A 74 -7.31 22.23 -0.44
CA ASP A 74 -7.76 23.29 0.46
C ASP A 74 -6.54 24.15 0.82
N PRO A 75 -6.49 25.42 0.32
CA PRO A 75 -5.33 26.27 0.53
C PRO A 75 -5.13 26.67 1.99
N ASP A 76 -6.21 26.66 2.78
CA ASP A 76 -6.17 27.17 4.16
C ASP A 76 -5.64 26.11 5.15
N ASN A 77 -5.80 24.83 4.83
CA ASN A 77 -5.53 23.72 5.78
C ASN A 77 -4.51 22.70 5.26
N LEU A 78 -3.83 22.94 4.14
CA LEU A 78 -2.91 21.98 3.48
C LEU A 78 -3.55 20.61 3.23
N LYS A 79 -4.89 20.56 3.19
CA LYS A 79 -5.62 19.31 2.94
C LYS A 79 -5.75 19.07 1.46
N VAL A 80 -5.39 17.88 1.05
CA VAL A 80 -5.50 17.43 -0.33
C VAL A 80 -6.32 16.15 -0.38
N THR A 81 -7.28 16.14 -1.28
CA THR A 81 -8.08 14.94 -1.55
C THR A 81 -7.92 14.60 -3.02
N PHE A 82 -7.70 13.33 -3.32
CA PHE A 82 -7.62 12.81 -4.68
C PHE A 82 -8.10 11.37 -4.72
N LYS A 83 -8.36 10.87 -5.92
CA LYS A 83 -8.74 9.47 -6.12
C LYS A 83 -7.59 8.70 -6.76
N LEU A 84 -7.44 7.44 -6.33
CA LEU A 84 -6.55 6.47 -6.94
C LEU A 84 -7.36 5.40 -7.66
N SER A 85 -6.91 5.05 -8.86
CA SER A 85 -7.37 3.88 -9.62
C SER A 85 -6.24 2.87 -9.77
N ASP A 86 -6.59 1.66 -10.17
CA ASP A 86 -5.60 0.63 -10.49
C ASP A 86 -4.70 1.07 -11.65
N MET A 87 -3.45 0.63 -11.59
CA MET A 87 -2.54 0.82 -12.72
C MET A 87 -2.88 -0.16 -13.83
N LYS A 88 -3.33 0.36 -14.95
CA LYS A 88 -3.63 -0.41 -16.17
C LYS A 88 -2.77 0.10 -17.33
N MET A 89 -2.38 -0.78 -18.22
CA MET A 89 -1.71 -0.43 -19.46
C MET A 89 -2.57 -0.85 -20.67
N PRO A 90 -2.86 0.04 -21.64
CA PRO A 90 -2.57 1.47 -21.65
C PRO A 90 -3.31 2.21 -20.52
N ILE A 91 -2.78 3.38 -20.12
CA ILE A 91 -3.41 4.21 -19.07
C ILE A 91 -4.75 4.72 -19.62
N VAL A 92 -5.83 4.10 -19.18
CA VAL A 92 -7.22 4.50 -19.50
C VAL A 92 -7.96 4.57 -18.18
N PHE A 93 -8.56 5.72 -17.90
CA PHE A 93 -9.42 5.89 -16.73
C PHE A 93 -10.87 5.62 -17.14
N ASP A 94 -11.47 4.59 -16.54
CA ASP A 94 -12.89 4.29 -16.70
C ASP A 94 -13.62 4.66 -15.40
N GLU A 95 -14.77 5.31 -15.52
CA GLU A 95 -15.60 5.65 -14.34
C GLU A 95 -16.08 4.41 -13.57
N ASN A 96 -16.13 3.26 -14.23
CA ASN A 96 -16.50 1.99 -13.60
C ASN A 96 -15.34 1.30 -12.88
N ASP A 97 -14.11 1.82 -13.01
CA ASP A 97 -12.97 1.24 -12.33
C ASP A 97 -13.04 1.44 -10.81
N PRO A 98 -12.61 0.46 -10.03
CA PRO A 98 -12.51 0.63 -8.58
C PRO A 98 -11.59 1.81 -8.25
N MET A 99 -12.14 2.80 -7.58
CA MET A 99 -11.42 3.99 -7.15
C MET A 99 -11.50 4.14 -5.63
N ILE A 100 -10.41 4.58 -5.03
CA ILE A 100 -10.35 4.88 -3.60
C ILE A 100 -9.99 6.34 -3.40
N SER A 101 -10.74 7.04 -2.56
CA SER A 101 -10.41 8.40 -2.15
C SER A 101 -9.28 8.39 -1.13
N VAL A 102 -8.33 9.30 -1.30
CA VAL A 102 -7.21 9.51 -0.38
C VAL A 102 -7.31 10.92 0.18
N TYR A 103 -7.27 11.04 1.48
CA TYR A 103 -7.21 12.30 2.22
C TYR A 103 -5.80 12.43 2.79
N TYR A 104 -5.15 13.51 2.47
CA TYR A 104 -3.80 13.80 2.94
C TYR A 104 -3.73 15.22 3.49
N GLU A 105 -3.08 15.39 4.63
CA GLU A 105 -2.81 16.69 5.23
C GLU A 105 -1.30 16.89 5.30
N GLY A 106 -0.79 17.80 4.45
CA GLY A 106 0.64 18.07 4.35
C GLY A 106 1.05 18.59 2.98
N ILE A 107 2.36 18.72 2.81
CA ILE A 107 2.96 19.16 1.56
C ILE A 107 3.13 17.94 0.64
N LEU A 108 2.50 18.00 -0.53
CA LEU A 108 2.68 16.96 -1.55
C LEU A 108 4.12 17.01 -2.11
N PRO A 109 4.68 15.83 -2.48
CA PRO A 109 5.96 15.79 -3.18
C PRO A 109 5.95 16.62 -4.46
N ASP A 110 7.09 17.22 -4.82
CA ASP A 110 7.23 18.04 -6.03
C ASP A 110 6.87 17.28 -7.32
N LEU A 111 7.01 15.98 -7.30
CA LEU A 111 6.72 15.08 -8.42
C LEU A 111 5.29 14.60 -8.49
N PHE A 112 4.44 14.98 -7.51
CA PHE A 112 3.03 14.61 -7.55
C PHE A 112 2.33 15.29 -8.72
N ARG A 113 1.76 14.50 -9.63
CA ARG A 113 0.96 14.95 -10.79
C ARG A 113 -0.25 14.03 -10.97
N GLU A 114 -1.29 14.57 -11.58
CA GLU A 114 -2.41 13.78 -12.07
C GLU A 114 -1.97 12.82 -13.17
N GLY A 115 -2.57 11.65 -13.23
CA GLY A 115 -2.20 10.58 -14.17
C GLY A 115 -0.92 9.82 -13.80
N GLN A 116 -0.23 10.19 -12.71
CA GLN A 116 1.01 9.57 -12.28
C GLN A 116 0.79 8.49 -11.23
N GLY A 117 1.68 7.49 -11.23
CA GLY A 117 1.71 6.45 -10.19
C GLY A 117 2.27 6.98 -8.88
N ILE A 118 1.54 6.75 -7.81
CA ILE A 118 1.97 7.08 -6.46
C ILE A 118 1.77 5.91 -5.50
N VAL A 119 2.42 6.01 -4.36
CA VAL A 119 2.17 5.14 -3.20
C VAL A 119 1.82 6.02 -2.01
N ALA A 120 0.69 5.73 -1.36
CA ALA A 120 0.30 6.40 -0.12
C ALA A 120 0.30 5.40 1.03
N ASN A 121 0.89 5.81 2.16
CA ASN A 121 0.84 5.09 3.42
C ASN A 121 -0.24 5.73 4.30
N GLY A 122 -1.16 4.93 4.82
CA GLY A 122 -2.25 5.49 5.64
C GLY A 122 -3.12 4.43 6.28
N THR A 123 -4.19 4.88 6.88
CA THR A 123 -5.17 4.02 7.54
C THR A 123 -6.44 3.93 6.71
N LEU A 124 -6.94 2.72 6.50
CA LEU A 124 -8.23 2.52 5.84
C LEU A 124 -9.37 2.90 6.79
N THR A 125 -10.16 3.87 6.38
CA THR A 125 -11.29 4.38 7.15
C THR A 125 -12.57 4.37 6.33
N ARG A 126 -13.69 4.66 6.97
CA ARG A 126 -15.00 4.77 6.33
C ARG A 126 -15.64 6.10 6.69
N ASN A 127 -16.12 6.83 5.69
CA ASN A 127 -16.82 8.08 5.91
C ASN A 127 -18.26 7.84 6.44
N SER A 128 -18.94 8.92 6.80
CA SER A 128 -20.33 8.88 7.29
C SER A 128 -21.32 8.35 6.24
N SER A 129 -21.01 8.42 4.97
CA SER A 129 -21.79 7.89 3.85
C SER A 129 -21.57 6.39 3.63
N GLY A 130 -20.58 5.80 4.31
CA GLY A 130 -20.25 4.39 4.19
C GLY A 130 -19.13 4.08 3.18
N ASP A 131 -18.58 5.08 2.49
CA ASP A 131 -17.54 4.89 1.50
C ASP A 131 -16.17 4.68 2.14
N LEU A 132 -15.39 3.78 1.58
CA LEU A 132 -14.02 3.53 2.00
C LEU A 132 -13.10 4.64 1.49
N HIS A 133 -12.19 5.08 2.35
CA HIS A 133 -11.14 6.02 1.99
C HIS A 133 -9.87 5.77 2.81
N ILE A 134 -8.77 6.33 2.38
CA ILE A 134 -7.48 6.27 3.07
C ILE A 134 -7.19 7.62 3.72
N GLU A 135 -6.96 7.64 5.01
CA GLU A 135 -6.33 8.76 5.70
C GLU A 135 -4.81 8.57 5.61
N ALA A 136 -4.21 9.26 4.63
CA ALA A 136 -2.79 9.12 4.35
C ALA A 136 -1.95 9.92 5.33
N SER A 137 -0.94 9.28 5.90
CA SER A 137 0.11 9.93 6.69
C SER A 137 1.30 10.33 5.84
N GLU A 138 1.47 9.71 4.68
CA GLU A 138 2.58 9.96 3.77
C GLU A 138 2.15 9.67 2.32
N VAL A 139 2.61 10.48 1.39
CA VAL A 139 2.43 10.29 -0.05
C VAL A 139 3.80 10.30 -0.71
N LEU A 140 4.09 9.26 -1.48
CA LEU A 140 5.35 9.06 -2.20
C LEU A 140 5.07 9.08 -3.70
N ALA A 141 5.64 10.04 -4.41
CA ALA A 141 5.68 10.08 -5.87
C ALA A 141 7.08 9.71 -6.34
N LYS A 142 7.23 8.89 -7.38
CA LYS A 142 8.53 8.46 -7.87
C LYS A 142 8.98 9.27 -9.07
N HIS A 143 10.31 9.43 -9.19
CA HIS A 143 10.96 10.28 -10.16
C HIS A 143 11.08 9.65 -11.56
N ASP A 144 10.95 8.34 -11.69
CA ASP A 144 11.13 7.65 -12.97
C ASP A 144 9.80 7.39 -13.68
N GLU A 145 9.60 8.02 -14.82
CA GLU A 145 8.49 7.71 -15.74
C GLU A 145 8.49 6.24 -16.20
N ASN A 146 9.63 5.55 -16.05
CA ASN A 146 9.84 4.13 -16.38
C ASN A 146 9.93 3.22 -15.16
N TYR A 147 9.82 3.73 -13.94
CA TYR A 147 9.92 2.91 -12.74
C TYR A 147 8.54 2.49 -12.23
N MET A 148 8.24 1.21 -12.35
CA MET A 148 7.11 0.57 -11.69
C MET A 148 7.62 -0.13 -10.42
N PRO A 149 7.09 0.16 -9.23
CA PRO A 149 7.38 -0.65 -8.05
C PRO A 149 7.11 -2.12 -8.32
N ALA A 150 7.94 -3.02 -7.77
CA ALA A 150 7.79 -4.46 -7.98
C ALA A 150 6.38 -4.95 -7.62
N GLU A 151 5.82 -4.40 -6.54
CA GLU A 151 4.47 -4.72 -6.06
C GLU A 151 3.37 -4.30 -7.05
N LEU A 152 3.56 -3.18 -7.76
CA LEU A 152 2.61 -2.74 -8.80
C LEU A 152 2.81 -3.50 -10.12
N ALA A 153 4.05 -3.88 -10.44
CA ALA A 153 4.34 -4.71 -11.60
C ALA A 153 3.68 -6.09 -11.46
N ASP A 154 3.71 -6.69 -10.28
CA ASP A 154 3.06 -7.96 -9.99
C ASP A 154 1.52 -7.83 -10.06
N ALA A 155 0.95 -6.73 -9.59
CA ALA A 155 -0.49 -6.47 -9.64
C ALA A 155 -1.00 -6.18 -11.07
N ALA A 156 -0.18 -5.56 -11.92
CA ALA A 156 -0.51 -5.26 -13.33
C ALA A 156 -0.45 -6.49 -14.24
N GLY A 157 0.13 -7.61 -13.78
CA GLY A 157 0.27 -8.85 -14.53
C GLY A 157 1.55 -8.92 -15.37
N LYS A 158 1.87 -10.14 -15.84
CA LYS A 158 3.15 -10.47 -16.51
C LYS A 158 3.36 -9.85 -17.90
N ASP A 159 2.40 -9.08 -18.43
CA ASP A 159 2.48 -8.47 -19.75
C ASP A 159 3.15 -7.08 -19.78
N TYR A 160 3.75 -6.66 -18.66
CA TYR A 160 4.53 -5.43 -18.64
C TYR A 160 5.82 -5.58 -19.45
N LYS A 161 5.78 -5.16 -20.71
CA LYS A 161 6.97 -4.96 -21.52
C LYS A 161 7.54 -3.59 -21.18
N LYS A 162 8.74 -3.56 -20.59
CA LYS A 162 9.53 -2.34 -20.40
C LYS A 162 9.54 -1.57 -21.72
N LEU A 163 8.98 -0.35 -21.70
CA LEU A 163 9.07 0.53 -22.86
C LEU A 163 10.55 0.93 -23.01
N GLU A 164 11.31 0.20 -23.80
CA GLU A 164 12.61 0.65 -24.31
C GLU A 164 12.31 1.79 -25.29
N TYR A 165 12.47 3.02 -24.82
CA TYR A 165 12.65 4.15 -25.75
C TYR A 165 13.92 3.88 -26.53
N SER A 166 13.79 3.58 -27.81
CA SER A 166 14.95 3.43 -28.70
C SER A 166 15.62 4.80 -28.79
N GLU A 167 16.96 4.84 -28.64
CA GLU A 167 17.80 6.05 -28.76
C GLU A 167 17.47 6.88 -30.02
N LYS A 168 16.90 6.27 -31.06
CA LYS A 168 16.44 6.93 -32.28
C LYS A 168 15.29 7.94 -32.11
N GLN A 169 14.52 7.86 -31.02
CA GLN A 169 13.43 8.83 -30.76
C GLN A 169 13.91 10.07 -30.00
N LEU A 170 15.08 10.01 -29.40
CA LEU A 170 15.68 11.15 -28.72
C LEU A 170 16.44 12.07 -29.71
N GLU A 171 16.98 11.53 -30.80
CA GLU A 171 17.72 12.31 -31.82
C GLU A 171 16.82 13.12 -32.78
N SER A 172 15.51 12.85 -32.84
CA SER A 172 14.61 13.56 -33.76
C SER A 172 14.02 14.87 -33.19
N LYS A 173 14.47 15.31 -32.00
CA LYS A 173 13.95 16.50 -31.30
C LYS A 173 14.93 17.65 -31.13
N TYR A 174 16.10 17.57 -31.82
CA TYR A 174 17.06 18.66 -31.91
C TYR A 174 17.32 19.07 -33.35
#